data_8fc4b258d49229ec0550dac4c0b3d2b6
#
_entry.id   8fc4b258d49229ec0550dac4c0b3d2b6
#
_cell.length_a   1.000
_cell.length_b   1.000
_cell.length_c   1.000
_cell.angle_alpha   90.00
_cell.angle_beta   90.00
_cell.angle_gamma   90.00
#
_symmetry.space_group_name_H-M   'P 1'
#
loop_
_entity.id
_entity.type
_entity.pdbx_description
1 polymer ?
#
loop_
_entity_poly.entity_id
_entity_poly.type
_entity_poly.pdbx_seq_one_letter_code
_entity_poly.pdbx_strand_id
1 'polypeptide(L)'
;KFKYSEDKILKEIYEYISSTYGEHYSMNNIQSTEFIMDAGHGVGFTIGNIIKYAQRYGKKGTHEDHRKDLLKVLHYGIMALHVHDTQFNNDKENDNEN
;
A
#
# COMPACT_ATOMS: atom_id res chain seq x y z
N LYS A 1 -16.92 -20.79 -4.03
CA LYS A 1 -15.51 -20.84 -4.37
C LYS A 1 -14.67 -20.05 -3.40
N PHE A 2 -14.79 -18.72 -3.41
CA PHE A 2 -14.16 -17.90 -2.40
C PHE A 2 -15.04 -17.82 -1.16
N LYS A 3 -14.44 -18.02 0.00
CA LYS A 3 -15.20 -18.08 1.27
C LYS A 3 -15.32 -16.72 1.97
N TYR A 4 -14.40 -15.79 1.66
CA TYR A 4 -14.30 -14.53 2.39
C TYR A 4 -14.50 -13.33 1.48
N SER A 5 -15.25 -13.51 0.41
CA SER A 5 -15.55 -12.43 -0.56
C SER A 5 -14.31 -11.85 -1.23
N GLU A 6 -13.25 -12.65 -1.36
CA GLU A 6 -11.97 -12.18 -1.89
C GLU A 6 -12.11 -11.55 -3.26
N ASP A 7 -12.92 -12.14 -4.14
CA ASP A 7 -13.16 -11.63 -5.49
C ASP A 7 -13.79 -10.24 -5.46
N LYS A 8 -14.77 -10.04 -4.59
CA LYS A 8 -15.45 -8.74 -4.46
C LYS A 8 -14.54 -7.68 -3.84
N ILE A 9 -13.77 -8.07 -2.83
CA ILE A 9 -12.88 -7.14 -2.13
C ILE A 9 -11.71 -6.76 -3.04
N LEU A 10 -11.17 -7.70 -3.83
CA LEU A 10 -10.13 -7.38 -4.80
C LEU A 10 -10.60 -6.34 -5.82
N LYS A 11 -11.84 -6.48 -6.29
CA LYS A 11 -12.43 -5.48 -7.19
C LYS A 11 -12.56 -4.12 -6.50
N GLU A 12 -13.03 -4.13 -5.27
CA GLU A 12 -13.20 -2.89 -4.50
C GLU A 12 -11.86 -2.21 -4.24
N ILE A 13 -10.82 -2.95 -3.86
CA ILE A 13 -9.52 -2.35 -3.58
C ILE A 13 -8.90 -1.77 -4.86
N TYR A 14 -9.13 -2.42 -6.00
CA TYR A 14 -8.71 -1.87 -7.28
C TYR A 14 -9.37 -0.50 -7.53
N GLU A 15 -10.68 -0.41 -7.35
CA GLU A 15 -11.43 0.84 -7.55
C GLU A 15 -10.99 1.92 -6.56
N TYR A 16 -10.78 1.54 -5.30
CA TYR A 16 -10.32 2.46 -4.27
C TYR A 16 -8.95 3.04 -4.62
N ILE A 17 -8.00 2.19 -4.96
CA ILE A 17 -6.66 2.63 -5.33
C ILE A 17 -6.70 3.53 -6.57
N SER A 18 -7.49 3.14 -7.59
CA SER A 18 -7.65 3.93 -8.80
C SER A 18 -8.15 5.34 -8.48
N SER A 19 -9.08 5.46 -7.53
CA SER A 19 -9.63 6.76 -7.14
C SER A 19 -8.59 7.67 -6.49
N THR A 20 -7.55 7.12 -5.86
CA THR A 20 -6.51 7.93 -5.22
C THR A 20 -5.62 8.65 -6.23
N TYR A 21 -5.61 8.23 -7.47
CA TYR A 21 -4.78 8.84 -8.52
C TYR A 21 -5.46 10.02 -9.23
N GLY A 22 -6.77 10.19 -9.06
CA GLY A 22 -7.53 11.15 -9.83
C GLY A 22 -7.67 12.54 -9.21
N GLU A 23 -7.34 12.72 -7.94
CA GLU A 23 -7.57 13.96 -7.22
C GLU A 23 -6.30 14.82 -7.14
N HIS A 24 -6.48 16.14 -7.22
CA HIS A 24 -5.36 17.08 -7.14
C HIS A 24 -4.56 16.93 -5.83
N TYR A 25 -5.25 16.70 -4.72
CA TYR A 25 -4.64 16.47 -3.42
C TYR A 25 -3.74 15.24 -3.41
N SER A 26 -4.13 14.17 -4.11
CA SER A 26 -3.38 12.92 -4.13
C SER A 26 -2.07 13.02 -4.92
N MET A 27 -1.93 13.96 -5.85
CA MET A 27 -0.69 14.14 -6.62
C MET A 27 0.49 14.48 -5.71
N ASN A 28 0.30 15.33 -4.71
CA ASN A 28 1.35 15.66 -3.74
C ASN A 28 1.75 14.44 -2.92
N ASN A 29 0.79 13.62 -2.52
CA ASN A 29 1.04 12.40 -1.76
C ASN A 29 1.80 11.38 -2.61
N ILE A 30 1.44 11.24 -3.88
CA ILE A 30 2.13 10.36 -4.82
C ILE A 30 3.59 10.79 -4.97
N GLN A 31 3.82 12.07 -5.19
CA GLN A 31 5.17 12.60 -5.34
C GLN A 31 6.02 12.42 -4.08
N SER A 32 5.44 12.70 -2.91
CA SER A 32 6.12 12.50 -1.63
C SER A 32 6.50 11.04 -1.42
N THR A 33 5.60 10.13 -1.75
CA THR A 33 5.84 8.68 -1.65
C THR A 33 6.97 8.27 -2.59
N GLU A 34 7.00 8.79 -3.82
CA GLU A 34 8.08 8.51 -4.77
C GLU A 34 9.44 8.95 -4.22
N PHE A 35 9.52 10.13 -3.63
CA PHE A 35 10.76 10.60 -3.00
C PHE A 35 11.21 9.69 -1.86
N ILE A 36 10.28 9.24 -1.02
CA ILE A 36 10.58 8.32 0.07
C ILE A 36 11.11 6.99 -0.46
N MET A 37 10.46 6.45 -1.49
CA MET A 37 10.87 5.21 -2.14
C MET A 37 12.27 5.35 -2.77
N ASP A 38 12.47 6.43 -3.53
CA ASP A 38 13.74 6.68 -4.21
C ASP A 38 14.89 6.89 -3.23
N ALA A 39 14.60 7.44 -2.05
CA ALA A 39 15.60 7.63 -1.01
C ALA A 39 15.93 6.33 -0.26
N GLY A 40 15.30 5.21 -0.60
CA GLY A 40 15.62 3.91 0.02
C GLY A 40 14.81 3.58 1.26
N HIS A 41 13.75 4.33 1.54
CA HIS A 41 12.93 4.14 2.75
C HIS A 41 11.60 3.44 2.49
N GLY A 42 11.46 2.76 1.34
CA GLY A 42 10.20 2.14 0.95
C GLY A 42 9.70 1.06 1.90
N VAL A 43 10.59 0.22 2.41
CA VAL A 43 10.20 -0.85 3.37
C VAL A 43 9.66 -0.25 4.65
N GLY A 44 10.43 0.65 5.27
CA GLY A 44 10.01 1.29 6.52
C GLY A 44 8.72 2.08 6.36
N PHE A 45 8.58 2.80 5.25
CA PHE A 45 7.39 3.59 4.96
C PHE A 45 6.15 2.70 4.81
N THR A 46 6.23 1.65 4.00
CA THR A 46 5.07 0.80 3.73
C THR A 46 4.68 -0.04 4.96
N ILE A 47 5.64 -0.68 5.59
CA ILE A 47 5.37 -1.49 6.79
C ILE A 47 4.89 -0.61 7.93
N GLY A 48 5.49 0.58 8.12
CA GLY A 48 5.03 1.52 9.14
C GLY A 48 3.59 1.95 8.96
N ASN A 49 3.17 2.20 7.71
CA ASN A 49 1.78 2.56 7.43
C ASN A 49 0.83 1.37 7.62
N ILE A 50 1.24 0.16 7.26
CA ILE A 50 0.44 -1.04 7.55
C ILE A 50 0.17 -1.14 9.06
N ILE A 51 1.20 -1.00 9.87
CA ILE A 51 1.08 -1.07 11.33
C ILE A 51 0.20 0.06 11.84
N LYS A 52 0.40 1.27 11.34
CA LYS A 52 -0.38 2.45 11.75
C LYS A 52 -1.88 2.22 11.56
N TYR A 53 -2.29 1.77 10.39
CA TYR A 53 -3.72 1.60 10.09
C TYR A 53 -4.28 0.33 10.74
N ALA A 54 -3.49 -0.73 10.83
CA ALA A 54 -3.93 -1.95 11.50
C ALA A 54 -4.22 -1.71 12.99
N GLN A 55 -3.32 -1.01 13.69
CA GLN A 55 -3.53 -0.73 15.12
C GLN A 55 -4.65 0.28 15.36
N ARG A 56 -4.92 1.16 14.40
CA ARG A 56 -5.99 2.16 14.52
C ARG A 56 -7.37 1.57 14.32
N TYR A 57 -7.46 0.45 13.62
CA TYR A 57 -8.74 -0.17 13.27
C TYR A 57 -9.63 -0.34 14.50
N GLY A 58 -10.87 0.15 14.39
CA GLY A 58 -11.88 0.03 15.45
C GLY A 58 -11.79 1.05 16.58
N LYS A 59 -10.76 1.92 16.57
CA LYS A 59 -10.52 2.83 17.69
C LYS A 59 -11.04 4.25 17.47
N LYS A 60 -11.24 4.66 16.22
CA LYS A 60 -11.60 6.05 15.94
C LYS A 60 -12.55 6.11 14.75
N GLY A 61 -13.61 6.93 14.92
CA GLY A 61 -14.54 7.20 13.83
C GLY A 61 -15.70 6.21 13.76
N THR A 62 -16.36 6.20 12.62
CA THR A 62 -17.53 5.35 12.34
C THR A 62 -17.10 3.97 11.83
N HIS A 63 -18.07 3.07 11.63
CA HIS A 63 -17.81 1.78 11.01
C HIS A 63 -17.19 1.93 9.61
N GLU A 64 -17.60 2.95 8.87
CA GLU A 64 -17.02 3.23 7.55
C GLU A 64 -15.57 3.67 7.67
N ASP A 65 -15.24 4.49 8.67
CA ASP A 65 -13.86 4.90 8.93
C ASP A 65 -12.99 3.70 9.31
N HIS A 66 -13.53 2.79 10.13
CA HIS A 66 -12.83 1.55 10.50
C HIS A 66 -12.56 0.71 9.27
N ARG A 67 -13.55 0.56 8.40
CA ARG A 67 -13.41 -0.21 7.18
C ARG A 67 -12.37 0.41 6.24
N LYS A 68 -12.32 1.73 6.19
CA LYS A 68 -11.34 2.46 5.38
C LYS A 68 -9.92 2.22 5.88
N ASP A 69 -9.73 2.09 7.19
CA ASP A 69 -8.42 1.74 7.73
C ASP A 69 -7.93 0.39 7.19
N LEU A 70 -8.83 -0.59 7.06
CA LEU A 70 -8.48 -1.89 6.47
C LEU A 70 -8.13 -1.78 4.99
N LEU A 71 -8.84 -0.93 4.23
CA LEU A 71 -8.50 -0.68 2.83
C LEU A 71 -7.10 -0.07 2.71
N LYS A 72 -6.74 0.81 3.63
CA LYS A 72 -5.40 1.40 3.66
C LYS A 72 -4.33 0.37 3.99
N VAL A 73 -4.61 -0.55 4.91
CA VAL A 73 -3.70 -1.68 5.19
C VAL A 73 -3.43 -2.46 3.90
N LEU A 74 -4.48 -2.78 3.15
CA LEU A 74 -4.35 -3.51 1.88
C LEU A 74 -3.54 -2.72 0.85
N HIS A 75 -3.83 -1.42 0.72
CA HIS A 75 -3.12 -0.56 -0.24
C HIS A 75 -1.62 -0.51 0.07
N TYR A 76 -1.26 -0.26 1.33
CA TYR A 76 0.15 -0.25 1.73
C TYR A 76 0.78 -1.64 1.63
N GLY A 77 0.01 -2.72 1.82
CA GLY A 77 0.48 -4.07 1.58
C GLY A 77 0.87 -4.31 0.12
N ILE A 78 0.05 -3.82 -0.81
CA ILE A 78 0.37 -3.88 -2.24
C ILE A 78 1.64 -3.10 -2.54
N MET A 79 1.78 -1.89 -1.98
CA MET A 79 2.98 -1.08 -2.15
C MET A 79 4.22 -1.77 -1.56
N ALA A 80 4.06 -2.45 -0.43
CA ALA A 80 5.15 -3.23 0.18
C ALA A 80 5.61 -4.36 -0.74
N LEU A 81 4.68 -5.04 -1.39
CA LEU A 81 5.01 -6.07 -2.38
C LEU A 81 5.81 -5.47 -3.55
N HIS A 82 5.40 -4.31 -4.04
CA HIS A 82 6.12 -3.62 -5.10
C HIS A 82 7.56 -3.29 -4.68
N VAL A 83 7.72 -2.76 -3.47
CA VAL A 83 9.06 -2.44 -2.93
C VAL A 83 9.91 -3.71 -2.81
N HIS A 84 9.33 -4.78 -2.29
CA HIS A 84 10.02 -6.08 -2.17
C HIS A 84 10.48 -6.58 -3.53
N ASP A 85 9.60 -6.55 -4.51
CA ASP A 85 9.91 -7.05 -5.85
C ASP A 85 10.99 -6.21 -6.52
N THR A 86 10.95 -4.91 -6.35
CA THR A 86 11.96 -3.99 -6.88
C THR A 86 13.33 -4.26 -6.27
N GLN A 87 13.40 -4.45 -4.95
CA GLN A 87 14.64 -4.78 -4.25
C GLN A 87 15.16 -6.14 -4.67
N PHE A 88 14.29 -7.13 -4.73
CA PHE A 88 14.67 -8.49 -5.16
C PHE A 88 15.26 -8.47 -6.57
N ASN A 89 14.65 -7.76 -7.49
CA ASN A 89 15.14 -7.64 -8.86
C ASN A 89 16.50 -6.96 -8.90
N ASN A 90 16.70 -5.90 -8.11
CA ASN A 90 18.01 -5.22 -8.03
C ASN A 90 19.09 -6.13 -7.45
N ASP A 91 18.78 -6.87 -6.40
CA ASP A 91 19.73 -7.82 -5.80
C ASP A 91 20.11 -8.94 -6.79
N LYS A 92 19.13 -9.43 -7.55
CA LYS A 92 19.35 -10.44 -8.55
C LYS A 92 20.24 -9.93 -9.69
N GLU A 93 20.02 -8.69 -10.13
CA GLU A 93 20.86 -8.05 -11.15
C GLU A 93 22.30 -7.90 -10.65
N ASN A 94 22.49 -7.47 -9.40
CA ASN A 94 23.81 -7.36 -8.80
C ASN A 94 24.51 -8.71 -8.72
N ASP A 95 23.81 -9.76 -8.35
CA ASP A 95 24.35 -11.13 -8.32
C ASP A 95 24.79 -11.60 -9.72
N ASN A 96 24.04 -11.22 -10.75
CA ASN A 96 24.37 -11.57 -12.12
C ASN A 96 25.59 -10.82 -12.65
N GLU A 97 25.85 -9.61 -12.15
CA GLU A 97 27.00 -8.79 -12.53
C GLU A 97 28.31 -9.31 -11.92
N ASN A 98 28.22 -10.06 -10.84
CA ASN A 98 29.37 -10.63 -10.16
C ASN A 98 29.70 -12.03 -10.66
#